data_a40e55e08a3a8a4c0a96ae00ca4b1e7a
#
_entry.id   a40e55e08a3a8a4c0a96ae00ca4b1e7a
#
_cell.length_a   1.000
_cell.length_b   1.000
_cell.length_c   1.000
_cell.angle_alpha   90.00
_cell.angle_beta   90.00
_cell.angle_gamma   90.00
#
_symmetry.space_group_name_H-M   'P 1'
#
loop_
_entity.id
_entity.type
_entity.pdbx_description
1 polymer ?
#
loop_
_entity_poly.entity_id
_entity_poly.type
_entity_poly.pdbx_seq_one_letter_code
_entity_poly.pdbx_strand_id
1 'polypeptide(L)'
;VLFNSFNMHRYFPSIQLIRDEIRSSEADVVVNFYELLAGMTYFFYELDVPMVSIGHQYLFLHRDFGLPRHKYPGSMALDFFTKLTSVGSVKHLALSFRKMERDYEHNIVVVPPLLRPEVLGLEPVEGDYIHGYMLNAGFAKDVREWHQAHPEVPLRFFWDNWDAEKVQKVDDTLSFYQI
;
A
#
# COMPACT_ATOMS: atom_id res chain seq x y z
N VAL A 1 -10.76 -10.60 -7.27
CA VAL A 1 -9.71 -10.74 -8.30
C VAL A 1 -10.26 -11.47 -9.52
N LEU A 2 -10.82 -12.67 -9.38
CA LEU A 2 -11.36 -13.47 -10.52
C LEU A 2 -12.44 -12.74 -11.32
N PHE A 3 -13.33 -12.00 -10.66
CA PHE A 3 -14.41 -11.25 -11.34
C PHE A 3 -13.88 -10.17 -12.31
N ASN A 4 -12.74 -9.55 -11.99
CA ASN A 4 -12.14 -8.53 -12.85
C ASN A 4 -11.37 -9.14 -14.03
N SER A 5 -10.91 -10.39 -13.95
CA SER A 5 -10.20 -11.07 -15.04
C SER A 5 -11.10 -11.28 -16.27
N PHE A 6 -12.39 -11.52 -16.08
CA PHE A 6 -13.36 -11.65 -17.18
C PHE A 6 -13.71 -10.31 -17.86
N ASN A 7 -13.36 -9.18 -17.24
CA ASN A 7 -13.64 -7.84 -17.76
C ASN A 7 -12.39 -7.12 -18.27
N MET A 8 -11.31 -7.84 -18.55
CA MET A 8 -10.04 -7.29 -19.03
C MET A 8 -10.21 -6.37 -20.25
N HIS A 9 -11.14 -6.72 -21.17
CA HIS A 9 -11.44 -5.90 -22.35
C HIS A 9 -11.83 -4.45 -22.03
N ARG A 10 -12.39 -4.19 -20.84
CA ARG A 10 -12.77 -2.84 -20.39
C ARG A 10 -11.57 -1.96 -20.04
N TYR A 11 -10.42 -2.57 -19.76
CA TYR A 11 -9.20 -1.85 -19.41
C TYR A 11 -8.35 -1.47 -20.62
N PHE A 12 -8.59 -2.11 -21.79
CA PHE A 12 -7.82 -1.83 -23.00
C PHE A 12 -7.82 -0.36 -23.43
N PRO A 13 -8.94 0.38 -23.41
CA PRO A 13 -8.92 1.81 -23.74
C PRO A 13 -8.02 2.61 -22.81
N SER A 14 -8.02 2.30 -21.50
CA SER A 14 -7.16 2.98 -20.53
C SER A 14 -5.68 2.62 -20.72
N ILE A 15 -5.39 1.35 -21.03
CA ILE A 15 -4.03 0.88 -21.35
C ILE A 15 -3.50 1.58 -22.60
N GLN A 16 -4.33 1.74 -23.64
CA GLN A 16 -3.97 2.47 -24.86
C GLN A 16 -3.72 3.96 -24.57
N LEU A 17 -4.58 4.58 -23.76
CA LEU A 17 -4.40 5.98 -23.35
C LEU A 17 -3.07 6.17 -22.61
N ILE A 18 -2.74 5.31 -21.65
CA ILE A 18 -1.46 5.36 -20.91
C ILE A 18 -0.28 5.20 -21.87
N ARG A 19 -0.34 4.24 -22.79
CA ARG A 19 0.69 4.07 -23.83
C ARG A 19 0.90 5.34 -24.64
N ASP A 20 -0.18 5.94 -25.13
CA ASP A 20 -0.13 7.11 -25.99
C ASP A 20 0.40 8.33 -25.22
N GLU A 21 0.01 8.47 -23.96
CA GLU A 21 0.54 9.50 -23.08
C GLU A 21 2.05 9.34 -22.84
N ILE A 22 2.50 8.13 -22.54
CA ILE A 22 3.94 7.86 -22.34
C ILE A 22 4.74 8.19 -23.61
N ARG A 23 4.20 7.87 -24.80
CA ARG A 23 4.89 8.13 -26.08
C ARG A 23 4.91 9.60 -26.47
N SER A 24 3.87 10.35 -26.09
CA SER A 24 3.71 11.75 -26.48
C SER A 24 4.31 12.74 -25.48
N SER A 25 4.49 12.34 -24.23
CA SER A 25 4.98 13.22 -23.15
C SER A 25 6.47 13.49 -23.16
N GLU A 26 7.24 12.81 -24.02
CA GLU A 26 8.71 12.88 -24.07
C GLU A 26 9.34 12.62 -22.68
N ALA A 27 8.70 11.76 -21.87
CA ALA A 27 9.14 11.45 -20.53
C ALA A 27 10.43 10.61 -20.53
N ASP A 28 11.38 10.95 -19.67
CA ASP A 28 12.61 10.17 -19.48
C ASP A 28 12.41 8.93 -18.59
N VAL A 29 11.35 8.95 -17.77
CA VAL A 29 11.03 7.87 -16.83
C VAL A 29 9.54 7.86 -16.48
N VAL A 30 8.97 6.68 -16.35
CA VAL A 30 7.63 6.46 -15.78
C VAL A 30 7.78 6.04 -14.32
N VAL A 31 7.10 6.74 -13.41
CA VAL A 31 7.03 6.35 -11.99
C VAL A 31 5.68 5.72 -11.72
N ASN A 32 5.70 4.47 -11.29
CA ASN A 32 4.50 3.69 -10.99
C ASN A 32 4.34 3.45 -9.49
N PHE A 33 3.29 4.02 -8.90
CA PHE A 33 2.92 3.80 -7.50
C PHE A 33 1.94 2.63 -7.35
N TYR A 34 2.38 1.43 -7.70
CA TYR A 34 1.62 0.18 -7.58
C TYR A 34 0.35 0.12 -8.44
N GLU A 35 0.32 0.85 -9.56
CA GLU A 35 -0.83 0.90 -10.46
C GLU A 35 -0.81 -0.25 -11.47
N LEU A 36 -1.89 -1.04 -11.49
CA LEU A 36 -2.01 -2.22 -12.34
C LEU A 36 -1.96 -1.86 -13.82
N LEU A 37 -2.65 -0.81 -14.23
CA LEU A 37 -2.76 -0.45 -15.64
C LEU A 37 -1.42 -0.01 -16.23
N ALA A 38 -0.54 0.60 -15.43
CA ALA A 38 0.81 0.93 -15.85
C ALA A 38 1.60 -0.36 -16.15
N GLY A 39 1.62 -1.34 -15.24
CA GLY A 39 2.27 -2.63 -15.48
C GLY A 39 1.69 -3.38 -16.68
N MET A 40 0.35 -3.36 -16.83
CA MET A 40 -0.30 -3.96 -17.99
C MET A 40 0.06 -3.25 -19.31
N THR A 41 0.27 -1.94 -19.29
CA THR A 41 0.70 -1.21 -20.47
C THR A 41 2.06 -1.70 -20.94
N TYR A 42 3.02 -1.86 -20.04
CA TYR A 42 4.34 -2.43 -20.36
C TYR A 42 4.29 -3.92 -20.72
N PHE A 43 3.29 -4.65 -20.25
CA PHE A 43 3.08 -6.03 -20.65
C PHE A 43 2.60 -6.18 -22.10
N PHE A 44 1.71 -5.29 -22.55
CA PHE A 44 1.10 -5.36 -23.89
C PHE A 44 1.84 -4.57 -24.96
N TYR A 45 2.66 -3.59 -24.57
CA TYR A 45 3.36 -2.72 -25.50
C TYR A 45 4.84 -2.60 -25.14
N GLU A 46 5.67 -2.67 -26.16
CA GLU A 46 7.07 -2.30 -26.03
C GLU A 46 7.19 -0.78 -25.93
N LEU A 47 7.72 -0.32 -24.81
CA LEU A 47 7.94 1.08 -24.50
C LEU A 47 9.42 1.28 -24.14
N ASP A 48 10.06 2.25 -24.80
CA ASP A 48 11.47 2.56 -24.60
C ASP A 48 11.71 3.36 -23.30
N VAL A 49 10.67 4.01 -22.76
CA VAL A 49 10.75 4.78 -21.53
C VAL A 49 10.84 3.83 -20.34
N PRO A 50 11.92 3.88 -19.54
CA PRO A 50 12.07 3.00 -18.39
C PRO A 50 11.02 3.28 -17.30
N MET A 51 10.50 2.23 -16.65
CA MET A 51 9.59 2.39 -15.52
C MET A 51 10.30 2.05 -14.20
N VAL A 52 10.07 2.87 -13.18
CA VAL A 52 10.46 2.63 -11.79
C VAL A 52 9.19 2.45 -10.96
N SER A 53 9.07 1.32 -10.28
CA SER A 53 7.92 1.03 -9.43
C SER A 53 8.23 1.31 -7.96
N ILE A 54 7.31 2.02 -7.28
CA ILE A 54 7.44 2.44 -5.87
C ILE A 54 6.26 1.91 -5.07
N GLY A 55 6.52 1.24 -3.96
CA GLY A 55 5.45 0.76 -3.07
C GLY A 55 5.97 -0.21 -2.01
N HIS A 56 5.31 -0.25 -0.85
CA HIS A 56 5.67 -1.20 0.21
C HIS A 56 5.38 -2.65 -0.18
N GLN A 57 4.44 -2.89 -1.07
CA GLN A 57 4.08 -4.23 -1.54
C GLN A 57 5.20 -4.93 -2.30
N TYR A 58 6.13 -4.17 -2.90
CA TYR A 58 7.29 -4.76 -3.57
C TYR A 58 8.25 -5.48 -2.62
N LEU A 59 8.11 -5.30 -1.30
CA LEU A 59 8.79 -6.14 -0.32
C LEU A 59 8.40 -7.62 -0.42
N PHE A 60 7.20 -7.93 -0.87
CA PHE A 60 6.75 -9.33 -1.05
C PHE A 60 7.58 -10.09 -2.09
N LEU A 61 8.22 -9.36 -3.01
CA LEU A 61 9.08 -9.92 -4.04
C LEU A 61 10.54 -10.02 -3.59
N HIS A 62 10.92 -9.43 -2.45
CA HIS A 62 12.28 -9.44 -1.95
C HIS A 62 12.66 -10.81 -1.40
N ARG A 63 13.84 -11.35 -1.80
CA ARG A 63 14.31 -12.69 -1.42
C ARG A 63 14.34 -12.97 0.08
N ASP A 64 14.67 -11.94 0.89
CA ASP A 64 14.77 -12.05 2.34
C ASP A 64 13.47 -11.68 3.08
N PHE A 65 12.38 -11.40 2.33
CA PHE A 65 11.09 -11.13 2.92
C PHE A 65 10.36 -12.45 3.20
N GLY A 66 10.32 -12.82 4.47
CA GLY A 66 9.65 -14.04 4.93
C GLY A 66 8.13 -13.91 4.89
N LEU A 67 7.48 -14.39 3.84
CA LEU A 67 6.03 -14.62 3.88
C LEU A 67 5.70 -15.76 4.85
N PRO A 68 4.53 -15.73 5.52
CA PRO A 68 4.08 -16.86 6.34
C PRO A 68 4.16 -18.18 5.56
N ARG A 69 4.63 -19.24 6.21
CA ARG A 69 4.87 -20.56 5.57
C ARG A 69 3.62 -21.20 4.97
N HIS A 70 2.44 -20.80 5.42
CA HIS A 70 1.17 -21.22 4.83
C HIS A 70 0.80 -20.28 3.68
N LYS A 71 1.00 -20.74 2.46
CA LYS A 71 0.53 -20.05 1.26
C LYS A 71 -1.00 -20.18 1.19
N TYR A 72 -1.70 -19.22 1.75
CA TYR A 72 -3.13 -19.07 1.51
C TYR A 72 -3.37 -18.66 0.04
N PRO A 73 -4.47 -19.06 -0.58
CA PRO A 73 -4.80 -18.61 -1.94
C PRO A 73 -4.71 -17.09 -2.14
N GLY A 74 -5.00 -16.31 -1.09
CA GLY A 74 -4.85 -14.87 -1.09
C GLY A 74 -3.41 -14.37 -1.23
N SER A 75 -2.42 -15.05 -0.64
CA SER A 75 -1.01 -14.66 -0.75
C SER A 75 -0.47 -14.90 -2.16
N MET A 76 -0.92 -15.96 -2.84
CA MET A 76 -0.56 -16.23 -4.24
C MET A 76 -1.16 -15.18 -5.19
N ALA A 77 -2.41 -14.78 -4.94
CA ALA A 77 -3.06 -13.72 -5.70
C ALA A 77 -2.36 -12.37 -5.52
N LEU A 78 -1.91 -12.07 -4.30
CA LEU A 78 -1.17 -10.86 -3.98
C LEU A 78 0.21 -10.86 -4.66
N ASP A 79 0.96 -11.96 -4.60
CA ASP A 79 2.25 -12.12 -5.29
C ASP A 79 2.09 -11.91 -6.80
N PHE A 80 1.12 -12.59 -7.40
CA PHE A 80 0.81 -12.44 -8.83
C PHE A 80 0.43 -11.00 -9.19
N PHE A 81 -0.43 -10.37 -8.40
CA PHE A 81 -0.84 -8.99 -8.62
C PHE A 81 0.35 -8.03 -8.50
N THR A 82 1.21 -8.22 -7.48
CA THR A 82 2.41 -7.40 -7.28
C THR A 82 3.38 -7.53 -8.48
N LYS A 83 3.58 -8.75 -8.98
CA LYS A 83 4.37 -8.96 -10.19
C LYS A 83 3.78 -8.28 -11.41
N LEU A 84 2.46 -8.34 -11.57
CA LEU A 84 1.79 -7.74 -12.72
C LEU A 84 1.86 -6.20 -12.69
N THR A 85 1.76 -5.57 -11.52
CA THR A 85 1.91 -4.11 -11.38
C THR A 85 3.31 -3.62 -11.72
N SER A 86 4.30 -4.50 -11.71
CA SER A 86 5.72 -4.17 -11.91
C SER A 86 6.32 -4.68 -13.20
N VAL A 87 5.52 -5.23 -14.10
CA VAL A 87 6.01 -5.67 -15.44
C VAL A 87 6.65 -4.49 -16.15
N GLY A 88 7.84 -4.70 -16.71
CA GLY A 88 8.61 -3.67 -17.39
C GLY A 88 9.37 -2.72 -16.48
N SER A 89 9.28 -2.86 -15.16
CA SER A 89 10.07 -2.03 -14.24
C SER A 89 11.55 -2.40 -14.27
N VAL A 90 12.38 -1.40 -14.50
CA VAL A 90 13.85 -1.54 -14.43
C VAL A 90 14.34 -1.54 -12.99
N LYS A 91 13.53 -1.04 -12.04
CA LYS A 91 13.85 -0.99 -10.62
C LYS A 91 12.57 -0.94 -9.77
N HIS A 92 12.62 -1.60 -8.62
CA HIS A 92 11.58 -1.52 -7.59
C HIS A 92 12.14 -0.79 -6.36
N LEU A 93 11.49 0.28 -5.92
CA LEU A 93 11.76 0.96 -4.68
C LEU A 93 10.74 0.48 -3.64
N ALA A 94 11.15 -0.48 -2.83
CA ALA A 94 10.30 -1.07 -1.81
C ALA A 94 10.35 -0.22 -0.53
N LEU A 95 9.21 0.38 -0.16
CA LEU A 95 9.12 1.25 1.02
C LEU A 95 9.10 0.43 2.30
N SER A 96 9.99 0.71 3.25
CA SER A 96 10.05 0.02 4.54
C SER A 96 10.66 0.88 5.64
N PHE A 97 10.16 0.72 6.87
CA PHE A 97 10.81 1.23 8.08
C PHE A 97 12.02 0.39 8.49
N ARG A 98 12.08 -0.86 8.01
CA ARG A 98 13.21 -1.75 8.26
C ARG A 98 14.21 -1.67 7.13
N LYS A 99 15.49 -1.49 7.47
CA LYS A 99 16.58 -1.63 6.50
C LYS A 99 16.73 -3.07 6.07
N MET A 100 16.87 -3.28 4.77
CA MET A 100 17.18 -4.57 4.17
C MET A 100 18.23 -4.36 3.08
N GLU A 101 19.03 -5.38 2.81
CA GLU A 101 20.03 -5.35 1.75
C GLU A 101 19.36 -5.28 0.38
N ARG A 102 20.05 -4.74 -0.59
CA ARG A 102 19.56 -4.70 -1.97
C ARG A 102 19.40 -6.11 -2.53
N ASP A 103 18.25 -6.39 -3.11
CA ASP A 103 18.04 -7.61 -3.89
C ASP A 103 18.38 -7.33 -5.36
N TYR A 104 19.59 -7.78 -5.76
CA TYR A 104 20.06 -7.60 -7.14
C TYR A 104 19.36 -8.51 -8.14
N GLU A 105 18.89 -9.68 -7.70
CA GLU A 105 18.20 -10.65 -8.54
C GLU A 105 16.85 -10.13 -9.03
N HIS A 106 16.10 -9.47 -8.13
CA HIS A 106 14.78 -8.90 -8.44
C HIS A 106 14.81 -7.38 -8.67
N ASN A 107 15.99 -6.76 -8.74
CA ASN A 107 16.16 -5.30 -8.88
C ASN A 107 15.38 -4.49 -7.82
N ILE A 108 15.37 -4.97 -6.57
CA ILE A 108 14.69 -4.32 -5.47
C ILE A 108 15.69 -3.54 -4.61
N VAL A 109 15.39 -2.27 -4.38
CA VAL A 109 16.08 -1.41 -3.41
C VAL A 109 15.09 -1.05 -2.31
N VAL A 110 15.43 -1.40 -1.07
CA VAL A 110 14.60 -1.02 0.09
C VAL A 110 14.94 0.39 0.50
N VAL A 111 13.94 1.25 0.53
CA VAL A 111 14.08 2.67 0.84
C VAL A 111 13.13 3.08 1.98
N PRO A 112 13.42 4.15 2.72
CA PRO A 112 12.52 4.68 3.73
C PRO A 112 11.15 5.05 3.14
N PRO A 113 10.08 5.06 3.96
CA PRO A 113 8.78 5.55 3.54
C PRO A 113 8.83 7.01 3.10
N LEU A 114 7.97 7.37 2.15
CA LEU A 114 7.78 8.75 1.73
C LEU A 114 6.97 9.49 2.80
N LEU A 115 7.63 10.27 3.63
CA LEU A 115 7.00 11.07 4.66
C LEU A 115 6.89 12.52 4.21
N ARG A 116 5.78 13.16 4.57
CA ARG A 116 5.58 14.59 4.32
C ARG A 116 6.53 15.41 5.17
N PRO A 117 7.03 16.57 4.70
CA PRO A 117 7.91 17.43 5.48
C PRO A 117 7.34 17.81 6.86
N GLU A 118 6.02 18.00 6.95
CA GLU A 118 5.35 18.32 8.21
C GLU A 118 5.51 17.20 9.24
N VAL A 119 5.48 15.94 8.80
CA VAL A 119 5.68 14.77 9.67
C VAL A 119 7.14 14.68 10.12
N LEU A 120 8.09 14.98 9.21
CA LEU A 120 9.51 14.97 9.53
C LEU A 120 9.92 16.07 10.52
N GLY A 121 9.16 17.17 10.56
CA GLY A 121 9.38 18.28 11.49
C GLY A 121 8.72 18.10 12.86
N LEU A 122 7.96 17.03 13.10
CA LEU A 122 7.31 16.76 14.39
C LEU A 122 8.33 16.17 15.37
N GLU A 123 8.32 16.69 16.58
CA GLU A 123 9.00 16.03 17.71
C GLU A 123 8.07 14.96 18.29
N PRO A 124 8.51 13.69 18.33
CA PRO A 124 7.69 12.62 18.91
C PRO A 124 7.57 12.83 20.42
N VAL A 125 6.36 12.63 20.92
CA VAL A 125 6.09 12.65 22.38
C VAL A 125 5.54 11.28 22.79
N GLU A 126 5.91 10.86 23.99
CA GLU A 126 5.31 9.66 24.61
C GLU A 126 3.99 10.04 25.25
N GLY A 127 2.96 9.27 24.95
CA GLY A 127 1.64 9.36 25.58
C GLY A 127 1.36 8.11 26.42
N ASP A 128 0.35 8.18 27.24
CA ASP A 128 -0.15 7.10 28.07
C ASP A 128 -1.25 6.26 27.40
N TYR A 129 -1.35 6.33 26.08
CA TYR A 129 -2.38 5.67 25.29
C TYR A 129 -1.82 4.99 24.05
N ILE A 130 -2.53 3.96 23.59
CA ILE A 130 -2.27 3.35 22.29
C ILE A 130 -3.02 4.16 21.22
N HIS A 131 -2.27 4.66 20.25
CA HIS A 131 -2.81 5.31 19.06
C HIS A 131 -3.07 4.28 17.97
N GLY A 132 -4.27 4.30 17.40
CA GLY A 132 -4.65 3.46 16.28
C GLY A 132 -5.28 4.25 15.14
N TYR A 133 -5.13 3.73 13.93
CA TYR A 133 -5.77 4.24 12.74
C TYR A 133 -6.53 3.13 12.04
N MET A 134 -7.75 3.40 11.63
CA MET A 134 -8.59 2.47 10.88
C MET A 134 -9.09 3.12 9.60
N LEU A 135 -8.71 2.55 8.47
CA LEU A 135 -9.20 2.97 7.15
C LEU A 135 -10.70 2.66 6.97
N ASN A 136 -11.22 1.70 7.73
CA ASN A 136 -12.59 1.21 7.61
C ASN A 136 -13.22 1.08 9.00
N ALA A 137 -14.36 1.72 9.19
CA ALA A 137 -15.14 1.66 10.44
C ALA A 137 -15.59 0.23 10.83
N GLY A 138 -15.58 -0.72 9.90
CA GLY A 138 -15.89 -2.13 10.16
C GLY A 138 -15.02 -2.80 11.20
N PHE A 139 -13.78 -2.34 11.37
CA PHE A 139 -12.86 -2.86 12.40
C PHE A 139 -13.13 -2.34 13.83
N ALA A 140 -14.04 -1.37 13.98
CA ALA A 140 -14.36 -0.83 15.30
C ALA A 140 -14.91 -1.87 16.27
N LYS A 141 -15.56 -2.92 15.75
CA LYS A 141 -16.04 -4.04 16.57
C LYS A 141 -14.88 -4.76 17.22
N ASP A 142 -13.84 -5.10 16.46
CA ASP A 142 -12.67 -5.83 16.97
C ASP A 142 -11.92 -5.01 18.03
N VAL A 143 -11.81 -3.67 17.80
CA VAL A 143 -11.22 -2.76 18.79
C VAL A 143 -12.03 -2.74 20.09
N ARG A 144 -13.37 -2.68 20.01
CA ARG A 144 -14.25 -2.71 21.19
C ARG A 144 -14.16 -4.04 21.94
N GLU A 145 -14.15 -5.16 21.22
CA GLU A 145 -14.01 -6.50 21.82
C GLU A 145 -12.66 -6.65 22.54
N TRP A 146 -11.58 -6.19 21.92
CA TRP A 146 -10.27 -6.19 22.56
C TRP A 146 -10.25 -5.30 23.80
N HIS A 147 -10.84 -4.10 23.74
CA HIS A 147 -10.90 -3.16 24.84
C HIS A 147 -11.72 -3.69 26.01
N GLN A 148 -12.81 -4.41 25.77
CA GLN A 148 -13.58 -5.07 26.82
C GLN A 148 -12.75 -6.06 27.67
N ALA A 149 -11.75 -6.68 27.04
CA ALA A 149 -10.81 -7.57 27.74
C ALA A 149 -9.65 -6.82 28.42
N HIS A 150 -9.41 -5.54 28.05
CA HIS A 150 -8.32 -4.70 28.52
C HIS A 150 -8.82 -3.26 28.81
N PRO A 151 -9.79 -3.09 29.72
CA PRO A 151 -10.43 -1.79 29.95
C PRO A 151 -9.51 -0.75 30.59
N GLU A 152 -8.40 -1.19 31.18
CA GLU A 152 -7.40 -0.32 31.78
C GLU A 152 -6.47 0.35 30.75
N VAL A 153 -6.47 -0.12 29.49
CA VAL A 153 -5.57 0.40 28.45
C VAL A 153 -6.23 1.54 27.70
N PRO A 154 -5.71 2.79 27.79
CA PRO A 154 -6.26 3.89 27.05
C PRO A 154 -6.02 3.74 25.55
N LEU A 155 -7.08 3.86 24.74
CA LEU A 155 -7.07 3.76 23.29
C LEU A 155 -7.61 5.00 22.62
N ARG A 156 -6.89 5.52 21.64
CA ARG A 156 -7.32 6.60 20.77
C ARG A 156 -7.24 6.16 19.32
N PHE A 157 -8.39 5.90 18.70
CA PHE A 157 -8.46 5.44 17.32
C PHE A 157 -8.98 6.56 16.41
N PHE A 158 -8.29 6.76 15.30
CA PHE A 158 -8.72 7.61 14.20
C PHE A 158 -9.35 6.74 13.13
N TRP A 159 -10.52 7.14 12.61
CA TRP A 159 -11.25 6.35 11.64
C TRP A 159 -11.93 7.19 10.56
N ASP A 160 -12.14 6.58 9.41
CA ASP A 160 -12.91 7.14 8.32
C ASP A 160 -14.38 6.69 8.45
N ASN A 161 -15.12 7.40 9.30
CA ASN A 161 -16.55 7.18 9.50
C ASN A 161 -17.29 8.53 9.47
N TRP A 162 -17.74 8.90 8.27
CA TRP A 162 -18.37 10.18 7.99
C TRP A 162 -19.74 10.36 8.65
N ASP A 163 -20.41 9.25 9.04
CA ASP A 163 -21.71 9.24 9.73
C ASP A 163 -21.57 9.39 11.26
N ALA A 164 -20.36 9.31 11.79
CA ALA A 164 -20.10 9.40 13.20
C ALA A 164 -19.88 10.86 13.65
N GLU A 165 -20.03 11.11 14.95
CA GLU A 165 -19.61 12.37 15.58
C GLU A 165 -18.08 12.52 15.44
N LYS A 166 -17.59 13.77 15.42
CA LYS A 166 -16.15 14.08 15.33
C LYS A 166 -15.32 13.36 16.39
N VAL A 167 -15.89 13.18 17.58
CA VAL A 167 -15.30 12.40 18.66
C VAL A 167 -16.40 11.53 19.27
N GLN A 168 -16.25 10.23 19.14
CA GLN A 168 -17.12 9.25 19.78
C GLN A 168 -16.40 8.67 20.99
N LYS A 169 -16.77 9.14 22.18
CA LYS A 169 -16.29 8.57 23.44
C LYS A 169 -17.10 7.31 23.76
N VAL A 170 -16.43 6.16 23.87
CA VAL A 170 -17.06 4.90 24.25
C VAL A 170 -17.14 4.79 25.79
N ASP A 171 -16.00 5.07 26.43
CA ASP A 171 -15.85 5.16 27.88
C ASP A 171 -14.67 6.08 28.24
N ASP A 172 -14.14 5.97 29.46
CA ASP A 172 -13.04 6.84 29.90
C ASP A 172 -11.69 6.51 29.26
N THR A 173 -11.56 5.33 28.70
CA THR A 173 -10.30 4.80 28.14
C THR A 173 -10.36 4.52 26.65
N LEU A 174 -11.54 4.51 25.99
CA LEU A 174 -11.65 4.31 24.54
C LEU A 174 -12.39 5.46 23.87
N SER A 175 -11.73 6.09 22.91
CA SER A 175 -12.33 7.11 22.04
C SER A 175 -11.98 6.90 20.57
N PHE A 176 -12.95 7.19 19.69
CA PHE A 176 -12.78 7.24 18.24
C PHE A 176 -12.87 8.69 17.76
N TYR A 177 -11.98 9.07 16.86
CA TYR A 177 -11.87 10.40 16.28
C TYR A 177 -12.10 10.31 14.78
N GLN A 178 -12.99 11.13 14.23
CA GLN A 178 -13.17 11.26 12.79
C GLN A 178 -11.95 11.96 12.18
N ILE A 179 -11.52 11.50 11.00
CA ILE A 179 -10.41 12.08 10.23
C ILE A 179 -10.96 13.15 9.30
#